data_703015dce916c77139a6fe701464d363
#
_entry.id   703015dce916c77139a6fe701464d363
#
_cell.length_a   1.000
_cell.length_b   1.000
_cell.length_c   1.000
_cell.angle_alpha   90.00
_cell.angle_beta   90.00
_cell.angle_gamma   90.00
#
_symmetry.space_group_name_H-M   'P 1'
#
loop_
_entity.id
_entity.type
_entity.pdbx_description
1 polymer ?
#
loop_
_entity_poly.entity_id
_entity_poly.type
_entity_poly.pdbx_seq_one_letter_code
_entity_poly.pdbx_strand_id
1 'polypeptide(L)'
;MRGRPIDLAHLARQTMGDRALEQEILGLFVQQTRQVRDRIGEAEPRECRQLAHGLVGSARGVGAFAIADCAAEIEAEPENRTARKRLARLIDEARDFVAAIGR
;
A
#
# COMPACT_ATOMS: atom_id res chain seq x y z
N MET A 1 -6.27 14.68 -11.96
CA MET A 1 -5.33 15.06 -10.89
C MET A 1 -5.11 13.89 -9.97
N ARG A 2 -3.85 13.65 -9.61
CA ARG A 2 -3.52 12.54 -8.72
C ARG A 2 -3.79 12.94 -7.28
N GLY A 3 -4.47 12.08 -6.53
CA GLY A 3 -4.65 12.26 -5.12
C GLY A 3 -3.36 12.00 -4.35
N ARG A 4 -3.38 12.26 -3.05
CA ARG A 4 -2.26 11.91 -2.18
C ARG A 4 -2.12 10.40 -2.09
N PRO A 5 -0.90 9.87 -1.86
CA PRO A 5 -0.71 8.42 -1.70
C PRO A 5 -1.57 7.79 -0.62
N ILE A 6 -1.88 8.54 0.43
CA ILE A 6 -2.75 8.09 1.52
C ILE A 6 -3.80 9.17 1.77
N ASP A 7 -5.07 8.76 1.84
CA ASP A 7 -6.18 9.65 2.18
C ASP A 7 -6.21 9.83 3.70
N LEU A 8 -5.63 10.93 4.18
CA LEU A 8 -5.50 11.18 5.60
C LEU A 8 -6.86 11.41 6.28
N ALA A 9 -7.84 11.95 5.56
CA ALA A 9 -9.18 12.13 6.09
C ALA A 9 -9.84 10.79 6.37
N HIS A 10 -9.66 9.82 5.45
CA HIS A 10 -10.15 8.46 5.63
C HIS A 10 -9.50 7.83 6.87
N LEU A 11 -8.18 7.96 6.99
CA LEU A 11 -7.44 7.41 8.13
C LEU A 11 -7.90 8.03 9.45
N ALA A 12 -8.12 9.35 9.47
CA ALA A 12 -8.61 10.04 10.65
C ALA A 12 -9.98 9.51 11.09
N ARG A 13 -10.86 9.21 10.14
CA ARG A 13 -12.18 8.64 10.46
C ARG A 13 -12.03 7.22 11.04
N GLN A 14 -11.11 6.42 10.51
CA GLN A 14 -10.88 5.07 10.98
C GLN A 14 -10.29 5.02 12.38
N THR A 15 -9.53 6.04 12.77
CA THR A 15 -8.87 6.10 14.07
C THR A 15 -9.57 7.04 15.04
N MET A 16 -10.70 7.61 14.64
CA MET A 16 -11.44 8.58 15.45
C MET A 16 -10.57 9.77 15.88
N GLY A 17 -9.63 10.16 15.02
CA GLY A 17 -8.75 11.28 15.25
C GLY A 17 -7.58 11.03 16.20
N ASP A 18 -7.37 9.78 16.61
CA ASP A 18 -6.25 9.43 17.50
C ASP A 18 -4.94 9.46 16.72
N ARG A 19 -4.14 10.50 16.92
CA ARG A 19 -2.90 10.72 16.19
C ARG A 19 -1.84 9.67 16.49
N ALA A 20 -1.74 9.22 17.73
CA ALA A 20 -0.76 8.19 18.09
C ALA A 20 -1.10 6.87 17.36
N LEU A 21 -2.37 6.53 17.31
CA LEU A 21 -2.83 5.34 16.58
C LEU A 21 -2.58 5.47 15.09
N GLU A 22 -2.82 6.64 14.50
CA GLU A 22 -2.54 6.89 13.08
C GLU A 22 -1.08 6.63 12.77
N GLN A 23 -0.16 7.16 13.59
CA GLN A 23 1.27 6.98 13.38
C GLN A 23 1.67 5.51 13.48
N GLU A 24 1.10 4.80 14.43
CA GLU A 24 1.38 3.37 14.59
C GLU A 24 0.89 2.57 13.38
N ILE A 25 -0.32 2.84 12.92
CA ILE A 25 -0.90 2.16 11.74
C ILE A 25 -0.06 2.45 10.50
N LEU A 26 0.33 3.71 10.29
CA LEU A 26 1.15 4.07 9.13
C LEU A 26 2.51 3.40 9.18
N GLY A 27 3.13 3.30 10.35
CA GLY A 27 4.40 2.60 10.50
C GLY A 27 4.30 1.13 10.14
N LEU A 28 3.25 0.46 10.61
CA LEU A 28 3.00 -0.95 10.27
C LEU A 28 2.74 -1.13 8.80
N PHE A 29 1.98 -0.23 8.19
CA PHE A 29 1.70 -0.28 6.76
C PHE A 29 2.98 -0.13 5.93
N VAL A 30 3.84 0.80 6.30
CA VAL A 30 5.13 0.98 5.61
C VAL A 30 5.97 -0.29 5.70
N GLN A 31 6.01 -0.95 6.87
CA GLN A 31 6.73 -2.22 7.02
C GLN A 31 6.16 -3.32 6.13
N GLN A 32 4.84 -3.45 6.10
CA GLN A 32 4.17 -4.44 5.26
C GLN A 32 4.47 -4.20 3.78
N THR A 33 4.33 -2.95 3.32
CA THR A 33 4.55 -2.63 1.92
C THR A 33 6.00 -2.81 1.51
N ARG A 34 6.95 -2.57 2.42
CA ARG A 34 8.37 -2.82 2.14
C ARG A 34 8.61 -4.29 1.81
N GLN A 35 8.03 -5.21 2.59
CA GLN A 35 8.16 -6.63 2.35
C GLN A 35 7.57 -7.02 1.00
N VAL A 36 6.41 -6.49 0.67
CA VAL A 36 5.78 -6.74 -0.63
C VAL A 36 6.67 -6.21 -1.76
N ARG A 37 7.16 -5.00 -1.61
CA ARG A 37 7.97 -4.33 -2.62
C ARG A 37 9.26 -5.11 -2.92
N ASP A 38 9.89 -5.67 -1.88
CA ASP A 38 11.13 -6.42 -2.03
C ASP A 38 10.93 -7.74 -2.78
N ARG A 39 9.73 -8.29 -2.77
CA ARG A 39 9.45 -9.61 -3.33
C ARG A 39 8.64 -9.58 -4.62
N ILE A 40 7.83 -8.55 -4.83
CA ILE A 40 6.80 -8.56 -5.88
C ILE A 40 7.38 -8.68 -7.30
N GLY A 41 8.57 -8.17 -7.52
CA GLY A 41 9.20 -8.20 -8.85
C GLY A 41 9.62 -9.60 -9.27
N GLU A 42 10.06 -10.42 -8.32
CA GLU A 42 10.63 -11.75 -8.59
C GLU A 42 9.70 -12.89 -8.18
N ALA A 43 8.57 -12.59 -7.52
CA ALA A 43 7.70 -13.61 -6.97
C ALA A 43 7.06 -14.45 -8.07
N GLU A 44 6.96 -15.77 -7.83
CA GLU A 44 6.17 -16.64 -8.68
C GLU A 44 4.70 -16.21 -8.66
N PRO A 45 3.91 -16.51 -9.70
CA PRO A 45 2.52 -16.02 -9.76
C PRO A 45 1.70 -16.33 -8.54
N ARG A 46 1.86 -17.50 -7.96
CA ARG A 46 1.10 -17.88 -6.76
C ARG A 46 1.46 -17.02 -5.57
N GLU A 47 2.75 -16.81 -5.33
CA GLU A 47 3.22 -15.96 -4.25
C GLU A 47 2.80 -14.51 -4.50
N CYS A 48 2.93 -14.06 -5.75
CA CYS A 48 2.53 -12.71 -6.14
C CYS A 48 1.06 -12.44 -5.83
N ARG A 49 0.19 -13.41 -6.14
CA ARG A 49 -1.23 -13.29 -5.85
C ARG A 49 -1.48 -13.19 -4.34
N GLN A 50 -0.77 -13.98 -3.55
CA GLN A 50 -0.92 -13.96 -2.09
C GLN A 50 -0.47 -12.63 -1.49
N LEU A 51 0.67 -12.11 -1.96
CA LEU A 51 1.17 -10.82 -1.52
C LEU A 51 0.17 -9.71 -1.83
N ALA A 52 -0.36 -9.72 -3.05
CA ALA A 52 -1.33 -8.72 -3.49
C ALA A 52 -2.64 -8.82 -2.70
N HIS A 53 -3.13 -10.03 -2.47
CA HIS A 53 -4.36 -10.24 -1.72
C HIS A 53 -4.28 -9.64 -0.32
N GLY A 54 -3.18 -9.90 0.39
CA GLY A 54 -2.99 -9.35 1.74
C GLY A 54 -2.92 -7.83 1.74
N LEU A 55 -2.36 -7.27 0.68
CA LEU A 55 -2.18 -5.81 0.59
C LEU A 55 -3.48 -5.08 0.29
N VAL A 56 -4.40 -5.66 -0.47
CA VAL A 56 -5.67 -5.00 -0.82
C VAL A 56 -6.41 -4.52 0.42
N GLY A 57 -6.59 -5.41 1.40
CA GLY A 57 -7.33 -5.07 2.62
C GLY A 57 -6.65 -4.00 3.45
N SER A 58 -5.35 -4.15 3.72
CA SER A 58 -4.64 -3.19 4.56
C SER A 58 -4.51 -1.84 3.88
N ALA A 59 -4.31 -1.81 2.57
CA ALA A 59 -4.23 -0.55 1.83
C ALA A 59 -5.56 0.20 1.87
N ARG A 60 -6.67 -0.49 1.70
CA ARG A 60 -7.99 0.14 1.82
C ARG A 60 -8.23 0.69 3.22
N GLY A 61 -7.79 -0.06 4.23
CA GLY A 61 -7.95 0.35 5.62
C GLY A 61 -7.26 1.66 5.94
N VAL A 62 -6.05 1.87 5.44
CA VAL A 62 -5.28 3.11 5.71
C VAL A 62 -5.60 4.24 4.73
N GLY A 63 -6.38 3.98 3.69
CA GLY A 63 -6.69 5.00 2.69
C GLY A 63 -5.69 5.07 1.54
N ALA A 64 -4.87 4.03 1.33
CA ALA A 64 -3.93 3.94 0.22
C ALA A 64 -4.63 3.30 -0.98
N PHE A 65 -5.62 4.00 -1.54
CA PHE A 65 -6.54 3.43 -2.52
C PHE A 65 -5.86 3.09 -3.85
N ALA A 66 -4.89 3.88 -4.29
CA ALA A 66 -4.16 3.56 -5.52
C ALA A 66 -3.37 2.25 -5.37
N ILE A 67 -2.77 2.03 -4.21
CA ILE A 67 -2.09 0.77 -3.90
C ILE A 67 -3.10 -0.38 -3.88
N ALA A 68 -4.24 -0.18 -3.23
CA ALA A 68 -5.28 -1.21 -3.18
C ALA A 68 -5.77 -1.60 -4.56
N ASP A 69 -6.03 -0.63 -5.42
CA ASP A 69 -6.50 -0.88 -6.79
C ASP A 69 -5.45 -1.62 -7.61
N CYS A 70 -4.19 -1.22 -7.50
CA CYS A 70 -3.09 -1.87 -8.21
C CYS A 70 -2.89 -3.30 -7.72
N ALA A 71 -2.96 -3.51 -6.40
CA ALA A 71 -2.85 -4.84 -5.82
C ALA A 71 -3.99 -5.75 -6.27
N ALA A 72 -5.21 -5.21 -6.40
CA ALA A 72 -6.34 -5.97 -6.90
C ALA A 72 -6.13 -6.41 -8.36
N GLU A 73 -5.54 -5.55 -9.21
CA GLU A 73 -5.18 -5.92 -10.57
C GLU A 73 -4.17 -7.08 -10.58
N ILE A 74 -3.17 -7.02 -9.71
CA ILE A 74 -2.15 -8.05 -9.62
C ILE A 74 -2.76 -9.36 -9.12
N GLU A 75 -3.68 -9.28 -8.17
CA GLU A 75 -4.36 -10.47 -7.67
C GLU A 75 -5.12 -11.18 -8.79
N ALA A 76 -5.76 -10.40 -9.67
CA ALA A 76 -6.48 -10.95 -10.83
C ALA A 76 -5.52 -11.47 -11.91
N GLU A 77 -4.41 -10.78 -12.12
CA GLU A 77 -3.44 -11.13 -13.15
C GLU A 77 -2.02 -11.06 -12.59
N PRO A 78 -1.59 -12.08 -11.81
CA PRO A 78 -0.30 -12.01 -11.12
C PRO A 78 0.92 -11.98 -12.05
N GLU A 79 0.76 -12.33 -13.31
CA GLU A 79 1.85 -12.28 -14.29
C GLU A 79 1.98 -10.92 -14.97
N ASN A 80 1.13 -9.95 -14.62
CA ASN A 80 1.16 -8.62 -15.20
C ASN A 80 2.35 -7.81 -14.64
N ARG A 81 3.45 -7.82 -15.38
CA ARG A 81 4.69 -7.19 -14.93
C ARG A 81 4.58 -5.67 -14.86
N THR A 82 3.79 -5.06 -15.74
CA THR A 82 3.55 -3.62 -15.68
C THR A 82 2.87 -3.23 -14.37
N ALA A 83 1.88 -4.02 -13.94
CA ALA A 83 1.20 -3.76 -12.68
C ALA A 83 2.14 -3.96 -11.49
N ARG A 84 3.02 -4.98 -11.53
CA ARG A 84 4.02 -5.18 -10.47
C ARG A 84 4.95 -3.97 -10.34
N LYS A 85 5.43 -3.44 -11.46
CA LYS A 85 6.29 -2.26 -11.46
C LYS A 85 5.55 -1.02 -10.94
N ARG A 86 4.29 -0.87 -11.33
CA ARG A 86 3.46 0.24 -10.85
C ARG A 86 3.29 0.15 -9.34
N LEU A 87 3.05 -1.06 -8.82
CA LEU A 87 2.89 -1.24 -7.38
C LEU A 87 4.16 -0.83 -6.63
N ALA A 88 5.33 -1.24 -7.11
CA ALA A 88 6.59 -0.87 -6.48
C ALA A 88 6.74 0.65 -6.41
N ARG A 89 6.41 1.36 -7.48
CA ARG A 89 6.48 2.82 -7.53
C ARG A 89 5.48 3.45 -6.56
N LEU A 90 4.25 2.94 -6.52
CA LEU A 90 3.22 3.46 -5.63
C LEU A 90 3.60 3.26 -4.16
N ILE A 91 4.23 2.12 -3.85
CA ILE A 91 4.72 1.86 -2.49
C ILE A 91 5.82 2.85 -2.12
N ASP A 92 6.76 3.12 -3.03
CA ASP A 92 7.83 4.09 -2.78
C ASP A 92 7.24 5.50 -2.53
N GLU A 93 6.24 5.89 -3.31
CA GLU A 93 5.56 7.17 -3.13
C GLU A 93 4.87 7.26 -1.76
N ALA A 94 4.21 6.17 -1.35
CA ALA A 94 3.52 6.15 -0.05
C ALA A 94 4.52 6.21 1.10
N ARG A 95 5.63 5.48 1.00
CA ARG A 95 6.69 5.53 2.01
C ARG A 95 7.22 6.95 2.18
N ASP A 96 7.51 7.62 1.05
CA ASP A 96 8.04 8.98 1.09
C ASP A 96 7.02 9.97 1.68
N PHE A 97 5.75 9.78 1.34
CA PHE A 97 4.67 10.60 1.89
C PHE A 97 4.57 10.44 3.41
N VAL A 98 4.60 9.21 3.90
CA VAL A 98 4.53 8.94 5.36
C VAL A 98 5.74 9.55 6.06
N ALA A 99 6.94 9.43 5.49
CA ALA A 99 8.13 10.03 6.07
C ALA A 99 8.02 11.56 6.14
N ALA A 100 7.42 12.18 5.13
CA ALA A 100 7.28 13.64 5.08
C ALA A 100 6.29 14.16 6.12
N ILE A 101 5.18 13.46 6.34
CA ILE A 101 4.17 13.92 7.29
C ILE A 101 4.52 13.58 8.74
N GLY A 102 5.47 12.66 8.97
CA GLY A 102 5.89 12.27 10.31
C GLY A 102 6.90 13.20 10.96
N ARG A 103 7.28 14.26 10.27
CA ARG A 103 8.29 15.22 10.76
C ARG A 103 7.68 16.32 11.62
#